data_969ac0d5cb79565617bc8a85d28738ef
#
_entry.id   969ac0d5cb79565617bc8a85d28738ef
#
_cell.length_a   1.000
_cell.length_b   1.000
_cell.length_c   1.000
_cell.angle_alpha   90.00
_cell.angle_beta   90.00
_cell.angle_gamma   90.00
#
_symmetry.space_group_name_H-M   'P 1'
#
loop_
_entity.id
_entity.type
_entity.pdbx_description
1 polymer ?
#
loop_
_entity_poly.entity_id
_entity_poly.type
_entity_poly.pdbx_seq_one_letter_code
_entity_poly.pdbx_strand_id
1 'polypeptide(L)'
;QATNVASALGADWLNDLGYFRTASGEIADVPVTASRVSYVGEAGWEISCQSRDAVRLYQALFRQGARPVGSLAVSAMRVEKGFMSYGHDIDTDTVPAEAGLDFTLDWSSDFIGKSALQMAAGSKPTKRIVSLVFDDEMVTPLGNEPVVGKGGLIGKTTSAAFGYRLGKPVALALIDAEYARDDEMVDIDLAGCHVAARVVTGPAFDPTGRRMRKAASA
;
A
#
# COMPACT_ATOMS: atom_id res chain seq x y z
N GLN A 1 19.29 0.79 5.70
CA GLN A 1 20.01 -0.09 4.74
C GLN A 1 20.01 0.49 3.33
N ALA A 2 18.86 0.87 2.76
CA ALA A 2 18.78 1.41 1.39
C ALA A 2 19.70 2.64 1.21
N THR A 3 19.73 3.57 2.16
CA THR A 3 20.59 4.75 2.17
C THR A 3 22.08 4.40 2.15
N ASN A 4 22.51 3.41 2.93
CA ASN A 4 23.91 2.98 2.95
C ASN A 4 24.33 2.34 1.61
N VAL A 5 23.44 1.56 0.98
CA VAL A 5 23.69 1.01 -0.36
C VAL A 5 23.80 2.13 -1.40
N ALA A 6 22.92 3.13 -1.34
CA ALA A 6 22.95 4.27 -2.23
C ALA A 6 24.28 5.06 -2.09
N SER A 7 24.69 5.40 -0.87
CA SER A 7 25.95 6.10 -0.61
C SER A 7 27.17 5.29 -1.08
N ALA A 8 27.20 3.98 -0.83
CA ALA A 8 28.30 3.12 -1.28
C ALA A 8 28.43 3.03 -2.83
N LEU A 9 27.40 3.44 -3.55
CA LEU A 9 27.35 3.49 -5.03
C LEU A 9 27.46 4.93 -5.58
N GLY A 10 27.90 5.89 -4.76
CA GLY A 10 28.07 7.29 -5.16
C GLY A 10 26.75 8.05 -5.37
N ALA A 11 25.66 7.56 -4.78
CA ALA A 11 24.32 8.10 -4.98
C ALA A 11 23.77 8.80 -3.72
N ASP A 12 24.60 9.59 -3.02
CA ASP A 12 24.18 10.33 -1.82
C ASP A 12 23.05 11.30 -2.08
N TRP A 13 22.95 11.81 -3.30
CA TRP A 13 21.86 12.69 -3.74
C TRP A 13 20.47 12.11 -3.55
N LEU A 14 20.35 10.77 -3.51
CA LEU A 14 19.09 10.09 -3.21
C LEU A 14 18.61 10.36 -1.78
N ASN A 15 19.51 10.57 -0.84
CA ASN A 15 19.16 10.82 0.56
C ASN A 15 18.50 12.19 0.75
N ASP A 16 18.87 13.15 -0.11
CA ASP A 16 18.32 14.51 -0.09
C ASP A 16 17.00 14.63 -0.86
N LEU A 17 16.64 13.59 -1.63
CA LEU A 17 15.41 13.60 -2.39
C LEU A 17 14.19 13.50 -1.46
N GLY A 18 13.36 14.53 -1.46
CA GLY A 18 12.13 14.60 -0.66
C GLY A 18 11.10 13.57 -1.08
N TYR A 19 10.22 13.18 -0.15
CA TYR A 19 9.10 12.27 -0.44
C TYR A 19 8.17 12.85 -1.52
N PHE A 20 7.71 12.02 -2.46
CA PHE A 20 6.99 12.39 -3.69
C PHE A 20 7.79 13.32 -4.63
N ARG A 21 9.11 13.29 -4.58
CA ARG A 21 9.96 13.98 -5.53
C ARG A 21 10.68 13.00 -6.43
N THR A 22 10.99 13.48 -7.64
CA THR A 22 11.74 12.74 -8.67
C THR A 22 12.95 13.56 -9.07
N ALA A 23 14.07 12.91 -9.26
CA ALA A 23 15.30 13.53 -9.77
C ALA A 23 16.07 12.54 -10.64
N SER A 24 16.93 13.06 -11.50
CA SER A 24 17.87 12.27 -12.31
C SER A 24 19.29 12.44 -11.78
N GLY A 25 20.07 11.38 -11.89
CA GLY A 25 21.47 11.34 -11.45
C GLY A 25 22.13 10.06 -11.90
N GLU A 26 23.19 9.66 -11.21
CA GLU A 26 23.92 8.42 -11.50
C GLU A 26 23.98 7.51 -10.26
N ILE A 27 23.96 6.21 -10.48
CA ILE A 27 24.20 5.16 -9.49
C ILE A 27 25.19 4.17 -10.10
N ALA A 28 26.39 4.03 -9.53
CA ALA A 28 27.46 3.20 -10.07
C ALA A 28 27.74 3.49 -11.57
N ASP A 29 27.86 4.75 -11.93
CA ASP A 29 28.07 5.27 -13.29
C ASP A 29 26.95 4.87 -14.28
N VAL A 30 25.75 4.55 -13.79
CA VAL A 30 24.57 4.33 -14.58
C VAL A 30 23.63 5.53 -14.46
N PRO A 31 23.29 6.20 -15.55
CA PRO A 31 22.28 7.26 -15.56
C PRO A 31 20.91 6.68 -15.16
N VAL A 32 20.26 7.30 -14.19
CA VAL A 32 18.97 6.87 -13.65
C VAL A 32 18.04 8.05 -13.40
N THR A 33 16.75 7.74 -13.35
CA THR A 33 15.73 8.60 -12.75
C THR A 33 15.20 7.88 -11.52
N ALA A 34 15.21 8.55 -10.37
CA ALA A 34 14.72 7.98 -9.11
C ALA A 34 13.55 8.81 -8.58
N SER A 35 12.51 8.13 -8.16
CA SER A 35 11.34 8.70 -7.48
C SER A 35 11.32 8.24 -6.04
N ARG A 36 11.24 9.16 -5.08
CA ARG A 36 11.10 8.81 -3.68
C ARG A 36 9.66 8.50 -3.32
N VAL A 37 9.29 7.27 -3.55
CA VAL A 37 7.96 6.70 -3.27
C VAL A 37 8.14 5.36 -2.56
N SER A 38 7.06 4.82 -2.02
CA SER A 38 7.07 3.50 -1.40
C SER A 38 5.76 2.79 -1.64
N TYR A 39 5.83 1.57 -2.11
CA TYR A 39 4.68 0.67 -2.19
C TYR A 39 4.65 -0.37 -1.05
N VAL A 40 5.72 -0.46 -0.28
CA VAL A 40 5.88 -1.45 0.81
C VAL A 40 5.88 -0.82 2.21
N GLY A 41 5.73 0.51 2.29
CA GLY A 41 5.70 1.22 3.57
C GLY A 41 7.08 1.39 4.24
N GLU A 42 8.17 1.23 3.49
CA GLU A 42 9.54 1.45 3.96
C GLU A 42 10.20 2.58 3.16
N ALA A 43 11.24 3.20 3.72
CA ALA A 43 12.01 4.20 3.00
C ALA A 43 12.79 3.57 1.84
N GLY A 44 12.73 4.20 0.66
CA GLY A 44 13.36 3.70 -0.54
C GLY A 44 13.05 4.58 -1.74
N TRP A 45 13.40 4.07 -2.91
CA TRP A 45 13.20 4.76 -4.19
C TRP A 45 12.76 3.76 -5.25
N GLU A 46 11.94 4.21 -6.17
CA GLU A 46 11.76 3.56 -7.47
C GLU A 46 12.80 4.12 -8.43
N ILE A 47 13.62 3.25 -9.00
CA ILE A 47 14.75 3.64 -9.85
C ILE A 47 14.53 3.11 -11.25
N SER A 48 14.53 4.00 -12.23
CA SER A 48 14.41 3.69 -13.64
C SER A 48 15.73 3.97 -14.37
N CYS A 49 16.13 3.07 -15.25
CA CYS A 49 17.29 3.24 -16.13
C CYS A 49 16.98 2.73 -17.54
N GLN A 50 17.89 2.94 -18.48
CA GLN A 50 17.76 2.33 -19.80
C GLN A 50 17.90 0.81 -19.71
N SER A 51 17.13 0.06 -20.52
CA SER A 51 17.13 -1.42 -20.47
C SER A 51 18.52 -2.03 -20.63
N ARG A 52 19.37 -1.43 -21.46
CA ARG A 52 20.77 -1.88 -21.67
C ARG A 52 21.63 -1.79 -20.41
N ASP A 53 21.28 -0.93 -19.47
CA ASP A 53 22.04 -0.69 -18.23
C ASP A 53 21.45 -1.42 -17.02
N ALA A 54 20.26 -2.02 -17.16
CA ALA A 54 19.52 -2.63 -16.06
C ALA A 54 20.30 -3.75 -15.34
N VAL A 55 20.97 -4.61 -16.10
CA VAL A 55 21.78 -5.72 -15.54
C VAL A 55 22.96 -5.16 -14.75
N ARG A 56 23.65 -4.14 -15.27
CA ARG A 56 24.79 -3.50 -14.59
C ARG A 56 24.37 -2.84 -13.29
N LEU A 57 23.27 -2.10 -13.31
CA LEU A 57 22.71 -1.46 -12.12
C LEU A 57 22.28 -2.49 -11.06
N TYR A 58 21.53 -3.51 -11.47
CA TYR A 58 21.09 -4.59 -10.58
C TYR A 58 22.29 -5.27 -9.90
N GLN A 59 23.33 -5.62 -10.67
CA GLN A 59 24.53 -6.26 -10.14
C GLN A 59 25.30 -5.35 -9.16
N ALA A 60 25.36 -4.04 -9.43
CA ALA A 60 25.98 -3.08 -8.54
C ALA A 60 25.25 -3.01 -7.20
N LEU A 61 23.90 -2.89 -7.22
CA LEU A 61 23.07 -2.92 -6.02
C LEU A 61 23.23 -4.22 -5.23
N PHE A 62 23.20 -5.36 -5.93
CA PHE A 62 23.33 -6.68 -5.32
C PHE A 62 24.69 -6.87 -4.62
N ARG A 63 25.80 -6.45 -5.25
CA ARG A 63 27.16 -6.50 -4.65
C ARG A 63 27.30 -5.63 -3.42
N GLN A 64 26.52 -4.56 -3.29
CA GLN A 64 26.47 -3.71 -2.11
C GLN A 64 25.51 -4.21 -1.03
N GLY A 65 25.01 -5.46 -1.16
CA GLY A 65 24.20 -6.13 -0.15
C GLY A 65 22.68 -5.85 -0.25
N ALA A 66 22.21 -5.26 -1.35
CA ALA A 66 20.77 -5.25 -1.62
C ALA A 66 20.30 -6.70 -1.85
N ARG A 67 19.25 -7.09 -1.13
CA ARG A 67 18.70 -8.45 -1.23
C ARG A 67 17.48 -8.44 -2.14
N PRO A 68 17.42 -9.28 -3.19
CA PRO A 68 16.22 -9.48 -3.97
C PRO A 68 15.09 -9.99 -3.10
N VAL A 69 13.88 -9.53 -3.36
CA VAL A 69 12.66 -10.00 -2.71
C VAL A 69 11.64 -10.43 -3.75
N GLY A 70 10.83 -11.43 -3.42
CA GLY A 70 9.76 -11.91 -4.30
C GLY A 70 8.51 -11.05 -4.23
N SER A 71 7.64 -11.17 -5.23
CA SER A 71 6.37 -10.44 -5.33
C SER A 71 5.43 -10.70 -4.15
N LEU A 72 5.43 -11.91 -3.58
CA LEU A 72 4.62 -12.22 -2.40
C LEU A 72 5.04 -11.43 -1.17
N ALA A 73 6.35 -11.21 -0.97
CA ALA A 73 6.84 -10.36 0.12
C ALA A 73 6.40 -8.91 -0.07
N VAL A 74 6.49 -8.38 -1.30
CA VAL A 74 5.99 -7.04 -1.64
C VAL A 74 4.49 -6.95 -1.38
N SER A 75 3.71 -7.96 -1.78
CA SER A 75 2.26 -8.01 -1.55
C SER A 75 1.92 -8.04 -0.06
N ALA A 76 2.59 -8.86 0.74
CA ALA A 76 2.37 -8.90 2.18
C ALA A 76 2.66 -7.53 2.82
N MET A 77 3.76 -6.90 2.46
CA MET A 77 4.16 -5.61 3.02
C MET A 77 3.20 -4.47 2.64
N ARG A 78 2.68 -4.45 1.39
CA ARG A 78 1.74 -3.41 0.96
C ARG A 78 0.36 -3.56 1.63
N VAL A 79 -0.11 -4.81 1.83
CA VAL A 79 -1.39 -5.10 2.52
C VAL A 79 -1.33 -4.63 3.97
N GLU A 80 -0.25 -4.95 4.71
CA GLU A 80 -0.04 -4.42 6.06
C GLU A 80 -0.09 -2.88 6.11
N LYS A 81 0.42 -2.24 5.05
CA LYS A 81 0.47 -0.78 4.93
C LYS A 81 -0.84 -0.18 4.42
N GLY A 82 -1.82 -0.99 4.10
CA GLY A 82 -3.09 -0.52 3.54
C GLY A 82 -2.95 0.07 2.13
N PHE A 83 -1.87 -0.28 1.40
CA PHE A 83 -1.67 0.19 0.04
C PHE A 83 -2.41 -0.70 -0.95
N MET A 84 -3.34 -0.09 -1.64
CA MET A 84 -4.22 -0.73 -2.60
C MET A 84 -3.52 -1.01 -3.93
N SER A 85 -3.94 -2.08 -4.60
CA SER A 85 -3.55 -2.41 -5.96
C SER A 85 -4.71 -2.12 -6.90
N TYR A 86 -4.49 -1.25 -7.90
CA TYR A 86 -5.48 -0.98 -8.92
C TYR A 86 -5.73 -2.22 -9.78
N GLY A 87 -7.00 -2.48 -10.06
CA GLY A 87 -7.45 -3.69 -10.74
C GLY A 87 -7.64 -4.89 -9.81
N HIS A 88 -7.40 -4.72 -8.51
CA HIS A 88 -7.58 -5.78 -7.51
C HIS A 88 -8.34 -5.29 -6.26
N ASP A 89 -7.83 -4.26 -5.56
CA ASP A 89 -8.50 -3.68 -4.39
C ASP A 89 -9.46 -2.56 -4.77
N ILE A 90 -9.11 -1.81 -5.79
CA ILE A 90 -9.89 -0.72 -6.39
C ILE A 90 -9.85 -0.83 -7.91
N ASP A 91 -10.89 -0.34 -8.56
CA ASP A 91 -11.03 -0.35 -10.01
C ASP A 91 -11.87 0.85 -10.49
N THR A 92 -12.40 0.77 -11.72
CA THR A 92 -13.24 1.82 -12.32
C THR A 92 -14.60 2.01 -11.62
N ASP A 93 -15.02 1.06 -10.80
CA ASP A 93 -16.29 1.11 -10.08
C ASP A 93 -16.13 1.70 -8.66
N THR A 94 -14.88 1.96 -8.25
CA THR A 94 -14.56 2.51 -6.93
C THR A 94 -14.31 4.01 -7.02
N VAL A 95 -15.07 4.80 -6.28
CA VAL A 95 -14.82 6.26 -6.23
C VAL A 95 -13.75 6.59 -5.19
N PRO A 96 -12.98 7.70 -5.37
CA PRO A 96 -11.89 8.08 -4.47
C PRO A 96 -12.30 8.14 -2.99
N ALA A 97 -13.50 8.60 -2.68
CA ALA A 97 -14.01 8.68 -1.31
C ALA A 97 -14.15 7.32 -0.64
N GLU A 98 -14.50 6.27 -1.37
CA GLU A 98 -14.58 4.89 -0.85
C GLU A 98 -13.20 4.31 -0.56
N ALA A 99 -12.22 4.69 -1.38
CA ALA A 99 -10.83 4.28 -1.25
C ALA A 99 -10.02 5.12 -0.24
N GLY A 100 -10.59 6.21 0.31
CA GLY A 100 -9.85 7.14 1.16
C GLY A 100 -8.80 7.94 0.40
N LEU A 101 -9.00 8.15 -0.91
CA LEU A 101 -8.10 8.85 -1.81
C LEU A 101 -8.53 10.31 -2.12
N ASP A 102 -9.46 10.88 -1.36
CA ASP A 102 -9.96 12.26 -1.55
C ASP A 102 -8.81 13.28 -1.53
N PHE A 103 -7.75 13.02 -0.77
CA PHE A 103 -6.59 13.90 -0.69
C PHE A 103 -5.82 14.03 -2.01
N THR A 104 -6.06 13.16 -2.99
CA THR A 104 -5.44 13.23 -4.32
C THR A 104 -6.17 14.17 -5.27
N LEU A 105 -7.38 14.61 -4.92
CA LEU A 105 -8.23 15.44 -5.76
C LEU A 105 -7.87 16.92 -5.58
N ASP A 106 -7.36 17.54 -6.64
CA ASP A 106 -7.18 18.98 -6.67
C ASP A 106 -8.44 19.66 -7.27
N TRP A 107 -9.33 20.07 -6.39
CA TRP A 107 -10.58 20.72 -6.76
C TRP A 107 -10.39 22.10 -7.43
N SER A 108 -9.21 22.71 -7.32
CA SER A 108 -8.89 23.98 -7.98
C SER A 108 -8.57 23.80 -9.48
N SER A 109 -8.09 22.62 -9.85
CA SER A 109 -7.78 22.26 -11.24
C SER A 109 -9.00 21.73 -11.97
N ASP A 110 -8.99 21.77 -13.30
CA ASP A 110 -9.96 21.08 -14.14
C ASP A 110 -9.41 19.68 -14.52
N PHE A 111 -10.27 18.64 -14.41
CA PHE A 111 -9.90 17.26 -14.74
C PHE A 111 -11.12 16.46 -15.21
N ILE A 112 -10.86 15.42 -16.00
CA ILE A 112 -11.90 14.50 -16.49
C ILE A 112 -12.57 13.80 -15.31
N GLY A 113 -13.92 13.89 -15.24
CA GLY A 113 -14.72 13.30 -14.15
C GLY A 113 -15.00 14.23 -12.98
N LYS A 114 -14.47 15.49 -12.96
CA LYS A 114 -14.69 16.43 -11.87
C LYS A 114 -16.17 16.65 -11.56
N SER A 115 -16.99 16.89 -12.58
CA SER A 115 -18.43 17.11 -12.41
C SER A 115 -19.15 15.88 -11.85
N ALA A 116 -18.78 14.68 -12.27
CA ALA A 116 -19.34 13.44 -11.73
C ALA A 116 -18.98 13.25 -10.25
N LEU A 117 -17.71 13.52 -9.88
CA LEU A 117 -17.28 13.47 -8.48
C LEU A 117 -17.94 14.56 -7.63
N GLN A 118 -18.17 15.76 -8.16
CA GLN A 118 -18.91 16.83 -7.45
C GLN A 118 -20.36 16.41 -7.16
N MET A 119 -21.02 15.74 -8.10
CA MET A 119 -22.37 15.19 -7.86
C MET A 119 -22.34 14.06 -6.81
N ALA A 120 -21.35 13.18 -6.87
CA ALA A 120 -21.18 12.11 -5.89
C ALA A 120 -20.79 12.63 -4.49
N ALA A 121 -20.02 13.71 -4.39
CA ALA A 121 -19.61 14.31 -3.13
C ALA A 121 -20.78 14.89 -2.30
N GLY A 122 -21.96 15.09 -2.91
CA GLY A 122 -23.20 15.45 -2.19
C GLY A 122 -23.78 14.31 -1.34
N SER A 123 -23.31 13.07 -1.50
CA SER A 123 -23.71 11.90 -0.72
C SER A 123 -22.50 11.30 0.01
N LYS A 124 -22.74 10.76 1.22
CA LYS A 124 -21.70 9.99 1.91
C LYS A 124 -21.41 8.70 1.13
N PRO A 125 -20.15 8.27 1.05
CA PRO A 125 -19.83 7.00 0.41
C PRO A 125 -20.57 5.86 1.13
N THR A 126 -21.13 4.96 0.36
CA THR A 126 -21.88 3.80 0.89
C THR A 126 -20.94 2.67 1.33
N LYS A 127 -19.75 2.64 0.77
CA LYS A 127 -18.70 1.65 1.08
C LYS A 127 -17.39 2.33 1.45
N ARG A 128 -16.51 1.58 2.10
CA ARG A 128 -15.14 2.01 2.41
C ARG A 128 -14.17 0.85 2.36
N ILE A 129 -12.96 1.15 1.87
CA ILE A 129 -11.81 0.25 2.03
C ILE A 129 -11.30 0.38 3.46
N VAL A 130 -11.09 -0.75 4.11
CA VAL A 130 -10.55 -0.88 5.46
C VAL A 130 -9.49 -1.97 5.51
N SER A 131 -8.65 -1.95 6.54
CA SER A 131 -7.84 -3.10 6.93
C SER A 131 -8.62 -3.98 7.91
N LEU A 132 -8.53 -5.28 7.75
CA LEU A 132 -9.05 -6.29 8.68
C LEU A 132 -7.88 -7.01 9.31
N VAL A 133 -7.82 -7.05 10.63
CA VAL A 133 -6.76 -7.73 11.39
C VAL A 133 -7.38 -8.93 12.12
N PHE A 134 -6.83 -10.11 11.87
CA PHE A 134 -7.28 -11.35 12.50
C PHE A 134 -6.49 -11.60 13.79
N ASP A 135 -7.17 -12.01 14.85
CA ASP A 135 -6.48 -12.34 16.09
C ASP A 135 -5.94 -13.78 16.11
N ASP A 136 -6.54 -14.68 15.34
CA ASP A 136 -6.05 -16.04 15.13
C ASP A 136 -4.95 -16.05 14.05
N GLU A 137 -3.72 -16.35 14.46
CA GLU A 137 -2.54 -16.41 13.57
C GLU A 137 -2.58 -17.58 12.58
N MET A 138 -3.41 -18.59 12.82
CA MET A 138 -3.53 -19.77 11.94
C MET A 138 -4.46 -19.54 10.77
N VAL A 139 -5.20 -18.44 10.75
CA VAL A 139 -6.10 -18.06 9.66
C VAL A 139 -5.29 -17.64 8.43
N THR A 140 -5.71 -18.13 7.28
CA THR A 140 -5.07 -17.80 5.99
C THR A 140 -6.13 -17.26 5.00
N PRO A 141 -6.50 -15.99 5.11
CA PRO A 141 -7.37 -15.37 4.12
C PRO A 141 -6.62 -15.22 2.78
N LEU A 142 -7.33 -15.38 1.68
CA LEU A 142 -6.76 -15.33 0.32
C LEU A 142 -7.19 -14.09 -0.47
N GLY A 143 -8.26 -13.45 -0.06
CA GLY A 143 -8.95 -12.38 -0.77
C GLY A 143 -10.23 -12.87 -1.47
N ASN A 144 -11.16 -11.94 -1.65
CA ASN A 144 -12.51 -12.17 -2.17
C ASN A 144 -13.46 -12.99 -1.27
N GLU A 145 -13.13 -13.17 0.00
CA GLU A 145 -14.03 -13.78 0.96
C GLU A 145 -15.17 -12.82 1.34
N PRO A 146 -16.40 -13.34 1.57
CA PRO A 146 -17.48 -12.54 2.11
C PRO A 146 -17.17 -11.98 3.50
N VAL A 147 -17.50 -10.72 3.72
CA VAL A 147 -17.47 -10.07 5.03
C VAL A 147 -18.89 -9.93 5.54
N VAL A 148 -19.14 -10.45 6.73
CA VAL A 148 -20.46 -10.53 7.35
C VAL A 148 -20.50 -9.67 8.60
N GLY A 149 -21.48 -8.78 8.66
CA GLY A 149 -21.81 -7.98 9.83
C GLY A 149 -23.09 -8.48 10.51
N LYS A 150 -23.58 -7.73 11.48
CA LYS A 150 -24.81 -8.09 12.25
C LYS A 150 -26.06 -8.24 11.38
N GLY A 151 -26.11 -7.58 10.22
CA GLY A 151 -27.24 -7.60 9.29
C GLY A 151 -27.09 -8.56 8.11
N GLY A 152 -26.00 -9.31 8.01
CA GLY A 152 -25.70 -10.20 6.90
C GLY A 152 -24.46 -9.77 6.12
N LEU A 153 -24.42 -10.04 4.82
CA LEU A 153 -23.30 -9.68 3.94
C LEU A 153 -23.14 -8.16 3.86
N ILE A 154 -21.95 -7.64 4.21
CA ILE A 154 -21.63 -6.21 4.21
C ILE A 154 -20.53 -5.85 3.22
N GLY A 155 -19.86 -6.80 2.60
CA GLY A 155 -18.80 -6.57 1.65
C GLY A 155 -17.95 -7.80 1.40
N LYS A 156 -16.74 -7.58 0.92
CA LYS A 156 -15.78 -8.64 0.65
C LYS A 156 -14.34 -8.19 0.97
N THR A 157 -13.48 -9.14 1.32
CA THR A 157 -12.04 -8.93 1.29
C THR A 157 -11.58 -8.73 -0.16
N THR A 158 -10.51 -8.00 -0.37
CA THR A 158 -9.92 -7.78 -1.70
C THR A 158 -8.53 -8.39 -1.78
N SER A 159 -7.64 -8.03 -0.89
CA SER A 159 -6.30 -8.59 -0.77
C SER A 159 -6.07 -9.11 0.63
N ALA A 160 -5.30 -10.17 0.75
CA ALA A 160 -4.94 -10.71 2.05
C ALA A 160 -3.50 -11.22 2.09
N ALA A 161 -2.91 -11.24 3.27
CA ALA A 161 -1.57 -11.75 3.51
C ALA A 161 -1.35 -12.01 5.01
N PHE A 162 -0.31 -12.76 5.33
CA PHE A 162 0.25 -12.72 6.69
C PHE A 162 1.09 -11.46 6.84
N GLY A 163 0.76 -10.64 7.83
CA GLY A 163 1.47 -9.41 8.14
C GLY A 163 2.67 -9.69 9.02
N TYR A 164 3.84 -9.92 8.43
CA TYR A 164 5.07 -10.31 9.16
C TYR A 164 5.56 -9.25 10.14
N ARG A 165 5.26 -7.96 9.89
CA ARG A 165 5.62 -6.85 10.80
C ARG A 165 4.59 -6.69 11.91
N LEU A 166 3.34 -7.10 11.67
CA LEU A 166 2.25 -7.12 12.64
C LEU A 166 2.24 -8.40 13.48
N GLY A 167 2.80 -9.51 12.94
CA GLY A 167 2.71 -10.84 13.52
C GLY A 167 1.30 -11.45 13.40
N LYS A 168 0.45 -10.98 12.49
CA LYS A 168 -0.96 -11.39 12.35
C LYS A 168 -1.38 -11.43 10.89
N PRO A 169 -2.34 -12.29 10.52
CA PRO A 169 -3.01 -12.20 9.23
C PRO A 169 -3.74 -10.86 9.09
N VAL A 170 -3.73 -10.31 7.88
CA VAL A 170 -4.35 -9.04 7.56
C VAL A 170 -4.98 -9.11 6.16
N ALA A 171 -6.11 -8.45 5.98
CA ALA A 171 -6.74 -8.28 4.69
C ALA A 171 -7.14 -6.82 4.45
N LEU A 172 -7.22 -6.42 3.19
CA LEU A 172 -7.98 -5.24 2.77
C LEU A 172 -9.39 -5.69 2.41
N ALA A 173 -10.38 -4.88 2.69
CA ALA A 173 -11.77 -5.19 2.40
C ALA A 173 -12.53 -3.93 2.00
N LEU A 174 -13.44 -4.07 1.04
CA LEU A 174 -14.44 -3.06 0.70
C LEU A 174 -15.74 -3.46 1.40
N ILE A 175 -16.13 -2.69 2.43
CA ILE A 175 -17.30 -2.98 3.28
C ILE A 175 -18.25 -1.80 3.33
N ASP A 176 -19.49 -2.03 3.77
CA ASP A 176 -20.47 -0.97 3.99
C ASP A 176 -19.93 0.04 5.02
N ALA A 177 -20.06 1.33 4.68
CA ALA A 177 -19.42 2.42 5.42
C ALA A 177 -19.84 2.52 6.89
N GLU A 178 -21.02 2.02 7.23
CA GLU A 178 -21.49 1.98 8.63
C GLU A 178 -20.68 1.05 9.54
N TYR A 179 -20.03 0.04 8.95
CA TYR A 179 -19.12 -0.88 9.66
C TYR A 179 -17.65 -0.43 9.62
N ALA A 180 -17.32 0.60 8.83
CA ALA A 180 -15.96 1.11 8.69
C ALA A 180 -15.55 2.00 9.88
N ARG A 181 -15.45 1.41 11.06
CA ARG A 181 -15.05 2.04 12.33
C ARG A 181 -13.95 1.24 12.98
N ASP A 182 -12.99 1.92 13.59
CA ASP A 182 -11.92 1.25 14.33
C ASP A 182 -12.50 0.38 15.44
N ASP A 183 -11.93 -0.81 15.60
CA ASP A 183 -12.30 -1.83 16.57
C ASP A 183 -13.70 -2.46 16.37
N GLU A 184 -14.42 -2.15 15.30
CA GLU A 184 -15.63 -2.90 14.93
C GLU A 184 -15.25 -4.34 14.59
N MET A 185 -16.04 -5.31 15.10
CA MET A 185 -15.83 -6.74 14.84
C MET A 185 -16.75 -7.21 13.72
N VAL A 186 -16.17 -7.89 12.75
CA VAL A 186 -16.86 -8.48 11.61
C VAL A 186 -16.42 -9.94 11.44
N ASP A 187 -17.26 -10.75 10.79
CA ASP A 187 -16.91 -12.13 10.49
C ASP A 187 -16.52 -12.26 9.01
N ILE A 188 -15.52 -13.07 8.74
CA ILE A 188 -15.07 -13.42 7.39
C ILE A 188 -15.43 -14.88 7.15
N ASP A 189 -16.17 -15.13 6.07
CA ASP A 189 -16.53 -16.50 5.67
C ASP A 189 -15.39 -17.12 4.86
N LEU A 190 -14.58 -17.93 5.51
CA LEU A 190 -13.50 -18.71 4.88
C LEU A 190 -14.03 -20.09 4.50
N ALA A 191 -14.67 -20.17 3.34
CA ALA A 191 -15.23 -21.44 2.80
C ALA A 191 -16.17 -22.17 3.79
N GLY A 192 -17.06 -21.43 4.45
CA GLY A 192 -18.03 -21.94 5.42
C GLY A 192 -17.55 -21.89 6.89
N CYS A 193 -16.31 -21.48 7.13
CA CYS A 193 -15.80 -21.23 8.48
C CYS A 193 -15.81 -19.71 8.73
N HIS A 194 -16.59 -19.25 9.70
CA HIS A 194 -16.64 -17.86 10.09
C HIS A 194 -15.50 -17.54 11.06
N VAL A 195 -14.68 -16.56 10.73
CA VAL A 195 -13.54 -16.12 11.53
C VAL A 195 -13.67 -14.63 11.82
N ALA A 196 -13.57 -14.26 13.08
CA ALA A 196 -13.66 -12.88 13.50
C ALA A 196 -12.42 -12.07 13.08
N ALA A 197 -12.65 -10.86 12.59
CA ALA A 197 -11.62 -9.89 12.29
C ALA A 197 -12.01 -8.50 12.82
N ARG A 198 -10.99 -7.73 13.20
CA ARG A 198 -11.17 -6.37 13.69
C ARG A 198 -10.91 -5.38 12.58
N VAL A 199 -11.82 -4.44 12.41
CA VAL A 199 -11.70 -3.34 11.46
C VAL A 199 -10.68 -2.31 11.95
N VAL A 200 -9.84 -1.85 11.02
CA VAL A 200 -8.92 -0.71 11.18
C VAL A 200 -9.15 0.22 9.99
N THR A 201 -9.52 1.46 10.24
CA THR A 201 -9.91 2.42 9.20
C THR A 201 -8.75 3.02 8.41
N GLY A 202 -7.54 2.59 8.69
CA GLY A 202 -6.31 3.01 8.02
C GLY A 202 -5.32 1.87 7.90
N PRO A 203 -4.04 2.20 7.68
CA PRO A 203 -2.99 1.19 7.67
C PRO A 203 -2.87 0.47 9.01
N ALA A 204 -2.92 -0.85 9.01
CA ALA A 204 -2.72 -1.64 10.22
C ALA A 204 -1.27 -1.54 10.74
N PHE A 205 -0.30 -1.30 9.83
CA PHE A 205 1.10 -1.11 10.18
C PHE A 205 1.58 0.31 9.88
N ASP A 206 2.29 0.94 10.83
CA ASP A 206 2.86 2.29 10.73
C ASP A 206 1.86 3.33 10.16
N PRO A 207 0.71 3.56 10.81
CA PRO A 207 -0.37 4.40 10.28
C PRO A 207 0.07 5.83 9.96
N THR A 208 1.09 6.34 10.65
CA THR A 208 1.63 7.69 10.43
C THR A 208 2.64 7.76 9.28
N GLY A 209 3.06 6.65 8.69
CA GLY A 209 4.03 6.60 7.60
C GLY A 209 5.44 7.05 7.99
N ARG A 210 5.83 6.91 9.26
CA ARG A 210 7.15 7.35 9.75
C ARG A 210 8.30 6.60 9.09
N ARG A 211 8.11 5.30 8.82
CA ARG A 211 9.16 4.47 8.22
C ARG A 211 9.50 4.90 6.80
N MET A 212 8.50 5.32 6.02
CA MET A 212 8.71 5.80 4.65
C MET A 212 9.39 7.18 4.60
N ARG A 213 9.05 8.04 5.58
CA ARG A 213 9.47 9.45 5.60
C ARG A 213 10.80 9.70 6.30
N LYS A 214 11.26 8.77 7.15
CA LYS A 214 12.57 8.93 7.78
C LYS A 214 13.63 9.03 6.69
N ALA A 215 14.25 10.22 6.59
CA ALA A 215 15.60 10.29 6.12
C ALA A 215 16.42 9.35 7.01
N ALA A 216 17.36 8.61 6.44
CA ALA A 216 18.24 7.81 7.26
C ALA A 216 18.88 8.76 8.29
N SER A 217 18.60 8.52 9.55
CA SER A 217 19.45 9.07 10.60
C SER A 217 20.84 8.49 10.37
N ALA A 218 21.79 9.41 10.21
CA ALA A 218 23.20 9.14 10.15
C ALA A 218 23.64 8.23 11.30
#